data_e6c860a0f2fe1edc8a480f087610aa02
#
_entry.id   e6c860a0f2fe1edc8a480f087610aa02
#
_cell.length_a   1.000
_cell.length_b   1.000
_cell.length_c   1.000
_cell.angle_alpha   90.00
_cell.angle_beta   90.00
_cell.angle_gamma   90.00
#
_symmetry.space_group_name_H-M   'P 1'
#
loop_
_entity.id
_entity.type
_entity.pdbx_description
1 polymer ?
#
loop_
_entity_poly.entity_id
_entity_poly.type
_entity_poly.pdbx_seq_one_letter_code
_entity_poly.pdbx_strand_id
1 'polypeptide(L)'
;MKQWFEEEDFWINYAPIMFDDARWAEAPDVAEYVKSIANLKDGDSVLDAGCGLGRISVELAALNLKVTGVDIIQSELDAAAESAAAEGVELELINADLRTFSSSKKFDCAVNLYTSFGYCATEEEDLIIIKNIFDSLKDGGTFILECVSRETAIMYFT
;
A
#
# COMPACT_ATOMS: atom_id res chain seq x y z
N MET A 1 -10.12 21.92 3.77
CA MET A 1 -11.08 21.04 4.49
C MET A 1 -10.46 19.68 4.45
N LYS A 2 -10.40 18.96 5.57
CA LYS A 2 -9.85 17.61 5.62
C LYS A 2 -10.70 16.68 4.74
N GLN A 3 -10.07 15.82 3.94
CA GLN A 3 -10.80 14.89 3.10
C GLN A 3 -11.19 13.65 3.94
N TRP A 4 -12.20 12.91 3.55
CA TRP A 4 -12.73 11.79 4.32
C TRP A 4 -11.69 10.70 4.61
N PHE A 5 -10.78 10.45 3.67
CA PHE A 5 -9.72 9.45 3.84
C PHE A 5 -8.57 9.91 4.74
N GLU A 6 -8.56 11.18 5.13
CA GLU A 6 -7.63 11.73 6.13
C GLU A 6 -8.20 11.62 7.56
N GLU A 7 -9.45 11.13 7.71
CA GLU A 7 -10.12 11.03 9.01
C GLU A 7 -9.80 9.71 9.69
N GLU A 8 -9.03 9.75 10.78
CA GLU A 8 -8.59 8.58 11.53
C GLU A 8 -9.76 7.76 12.08
N ASP A 9 -10.80 8.44 12.62
CA ASP A 9 -12.00 7.77 13.14
C ASP A 9 -12.74 6.97 12.08
N PHE A 10 -12.68 7.40 10.81
CA PHE A 10 -13.27 6.64 9.70
C PHE A 10 -12.57 5.28 9.57
N TRP A 11 -11.24 5.28 9.52
CA TRP A 11 -10.47 4.05 9.31
C TRP A 11 -10.55 3.11 10.51
N ILE A 12 -10.46 3.61 11.75
CA ILE A 12 -10.64 2.81 12.96
C ILE A 12 -11.97 2.04 12.96
N ASN A 13 -13.06 2.68 12.52
CA ASN A 13 -14.38 2.06 12.46
C ASN A 13 -14.60 1.18 11.23
N TYR A 14 -13.92 1.46 10.12
CA TYR A 14 -14.13 0.77 8.86
C TYR A 14 -13.15 -0.40 8.63
N ALA A 15 -11.96 -0.33 9.20
CA ALA A 15 -10.94 -1.38 9.08
C ALA A 15 -11.45 -2.80 9.39
N PRO A 16 -12.24 -3.06 10.45
CA PRO A 16 -12.76 -4.40 10.72
C PRO A 16 -13.70 -4.96 9.64
N ILE A 17 -14.28 -4.08 8.83
CA ILE A 17 -15.16 -4.46 7.71
C ILE A 17 -14.34 -4.72 6.45
N MET A 18 -13.32 -3.89 6.19
CA MET A 18 -12.46 -4.00 5.01
C MET A 18 -11.45 -5.14 5.11
N PHE A 19 -10.96 -5.40 6.33
CA PHE A 19 -9.87 -6.33 6.59
C PHE A 19 -10.36 -7.48 7.47
N ASP A 20 -11.32 -8.24 6.94
CA ASP A 20 -11.83 -9.46 7.57
C ASP A 20 -10.78 -10.60 7.53
N ASP A 21 -11.10 -11.72 8.20
CA ASP A 21 -10.21 -12.89 8.28
C ASP A 21 -9.81 -13.42 6.89
N ALA A 22 -10.71 -13.33 5.91
CA ALA A 22 -10.43 -13.78 4.54
C ALA A 22 -9.39 -12.89 3.86
N ARG A 23 -9.48 -11.57 4.07
CA ARG A 23 -8.51 -10.60 3.56
C ARG A 23 -7.13 -10.76 4.20
N TRP A 24 -7.08 -11.12 5.46
CA TRP A 24 -5.81 -11.47 6.12
C TRP A 24 -5.25 -12.77 5.58
N ALA A 25 -6.07 -13.79 5.39
CA ALA A 25 -5.64 -15.09 4.90
C ALA A 25 -5.10 -15.08 3.46
N GLU A 26 -5.53 -14.15 2.60
CA GLU A 26 -5.03 -14.03 1.22
C GLU A 26 -3.70 -13.24 1.12
N ALA A 27 -3.30 -12.52 2.17
CA ALA A 27 -2.13 -11.63 2.11
C ALA A 27 -0.82 -12.33 1.69
N PRO A 28 -0.48 -13.54 2.18
CA PRO A 28 0.69 -14.27 1.73
C PRO A 28 0.68 -14.54 0.22
N ASP A 29 -0.46 -14.98 -0.33
CA ASP A 29 -0.60 -15.26 -1.76
C ASP A 29 -0.42 -13.99 -2.60
N VAL A 30 -0.97 -12.86 -2.13
CA VAL A 30 -0.80 -11.56 -2.81
C VAL A 30 0.67 -11.13 -2.80
N ALA A 31 1.37 -11.28 -1.68
CA ALA A 31 2.80 -10.97 -1.61
C ALA A 31 3.64 -11.82 -2.58
N GLU A 32 3.35 -13.13 -2.67
CA GLU A 32 3.99 -14.02 -3.63
C GLU A 32 3.70 -13.61 -5.09
N TYR A 33 2.48 -13.21 -5.42
CA TYR A 33 2.13 -12.67 -6.73
C TYR A 33 2.90 -11.39 -7.05
N VAL A 34 2.99 -10.46 -6.11
CA VAL A 34 3.79 -9.23 -6.26
C VAL A 34 5.25 -9.59 -6.56
N LYS A 35 5.86 -10.46 -5.74
CA LYS A 35 7.25 -10.90 -5.92
C LYS A 35 7.46 -11.55 -7.30
N SER A 36 6.52 -12.38 -7.73
CA SER A 36 6.56 -13.08 -9.02
C SER A 36 6.40 -12.13 -10.20
N ILE A 37 5.36 -11.27 -10.19
CA ILE A 37 5.05 -10.34 -11.30
C ILE A 37 6.18 -9.34 -11.51
N ALA A 38 6.74 -8.78 -10.43
CA ALA A 38 7.84 -7.84 -10.48
C ALA A 38 9.22 -8.52 -10.59
N ASN A 39 9.27 -9.88 -10.59
CA ASN A 39 10.50 -10.67 -10.65
C ASN A 39 11.52 -10.28 -9.57
N LEU A 40 11.04 -10.00 -8.36
CA LEU A 40 11.86 -9.55 -7.23
C LEU A 40 12.74 -10.67 -6.67
N LYS A 41 13.90 -10.28 -6.17
CA LYS A 41 14.88 -11.15 -5.50
C LYS A 41 14.98 -10.76 -4.03
N ASP A 42 15.45 -11.68 -3.21
CA ASP A 42 15.72 -11.41 -1.80
C ASP A 42 16.63 -10.18 -1.66
N GLY A 43 16.20 -9.26 -0.81
CA GLY A 43 16.87 -7.99 -0.57
C GLY A 43 16.48 -6.84 -1.49
N ASP A 44 15.65 -7.08 -2.52
CA ASP A 44 15.08 -6.01 -3.33
C ASP A 44 14.15 -5.11 -2.50
N SER A 45 14.02 -3.86 -2.92
CA SER A 45 13.29 -2.82 -2.19
C SER A 45 11.90 -2.61 -2.77
N VAL A 46 10.88 -2.58 -1.89
CA VAL A 46 9.48 -2.37 -2.27
C VAL A 46 8.93 -1.16 -1.53
N LEU A 47 8.23 -0.29 -2.25
CA LEU A 47 7.38 0.76 -1.71
C LEU A 47 5.94 0.25 -1.68
N ASP A 48 5.33 0.19 -0.49
CA ASP A 48 3.90 -0.06 -0.32
C ASP A 48 3.21 1.29 -0.06
N ALA A 49 2.60 1.83 -1.11
CA ALA A 49 2.00 3.16 -1.11
C ALA A 49 0.52 3.08 -0.73
N GLY A 50 0.17 3.56 0.46
CA GLY A 50 -1.12 3.37 1.11
C GLY A 50 -1.15 2.00 1.79
N CYS A 51 -0.17 1.73 2.66
CA CYS A 51 0.03 0.41 3.25
C CYS A 51 -0.99 0.05 4.34
N GLY A 52 -1.71 1.04 4.88
CA GLY A 52 -2.69 0.87 5.95
C GLY A 52 -2.11 0.09 7.13
N LEU A 53 -2.81 -0.95 7.58
CA LEU A 53 -2.40 -1.84 8.67
C LEU A 53 -1.16 -2.71 8.37
N GLY A 54 -0.52 -2.51 7.23
CA GLY A 54 0.71 -3.22 6.85
C GLY A 54 0.53 -4.68 6.44
N ARG A 55 -0.68 -5.11 6.18
CA ARG A 55 -1.04 -6.50 5.88
C ARG A 55 -0.19 -7.11 4.76
N ILE A 56 -0.02 -6.40 3.63
CA ILE A 56 0.82 -6.84 2.52
C ILE A 56 2.30 -6.54 2.78
N SER A 57 2.60 -5.40 3.42
CA SER A 57 3.98 -5.02 3.78
C SER A 57 4.68 -6.07 4.63
N VAL A 58 3.99 -6.64 5.64
CA VAL A 58 4.51 -7.69 6.52
C VAL A 58 4.86 -8.95 5.72
N GLU A 59 3.95 -9.40 4.86
CA GLU A 59 4.16 -10.60 4.04
C GLU A 59 5.30 -10.41 3.01
N LEU A 60 5.39 -9.22 2.40
CA LEU A 60 6.51 -8.91 1.51
C LEU A 60 7.85 -8.94 2.27
N ALA A 61 7.87 -8.43 3.50
CA ALA A 61 9.08 -8.49 4.34
C ALA A 61 9.42 -9.92 4.76
N ALA A 62 8.42 -10.77 5.04
CA ALA A 62 8.59 -12.20 5.32
C ALA A 62 9.19 -12.96 4.12
N LEU A 63 9.00 -12.45 2.89
CA LEU A 63 9.65 -12.96 1.66
C LEU A 63 11.08 -12.42 1.45
N ASN A 64 11.73 -11.88 2.48
CA ASN A 64 13.07 -11.29 2.45
C ASN A 64 13.20 -10.03 1.57
N LEU A 65 12.13 -9.26 1.40
CA LEU A 65 12.16 -7.96 0.71
C LEU A 65 12.36 -6.83 1.73
N LYS A 66 12.94 -5.71 1.29
CA LYS A 66 13.08 -4.49 2.09
C LYS A 66 11.90 -3.59 1.83
N VAL A 67 10.96 -3.55 2.76
CA VAL A 67 9.69 -2.87 2.56
C VAL A 67 9.68 -1.50 3.26
N THR A 68 9.26 -0.49 2.51
CA THR A 68 8.90 0.84 3.04
C THR A 68 7.41 1.03 2.83
N GLY A 69 6.64 1.05 3.91
CA GLY A 69 5.21 1.36 3.91
C GLY A 69 4.98 2.85 4.12
N VAL A 70 4.09 3.43 3.33
CA VAL A 70 3.68 4.83 3.45
C VAL A 70 2.18 4.90 3.61
N ASP A 71 1.73 5.56 4.65
CA ASP A 71 0.31 5.84 4.87
C ASP A 71 0.10 7.21 5.53
N ILE A 72 -1.08 7.80 5.33
CA ILE A 72 -1.44 9.09 5.91
C ILE A 72 -1.97 8.93 7.35
N ILE A 73 -2.44 7.75 7.72
CA ILE A 73 -3.08 7.45 9.01
C ILE A 73 -2.06 6.86 9.98
N GLN A 74 -1.72 7.62 11.02
CA GLN A 74 -0.71 7.20 11.98
C GLN A 74 -1.10 5.95 12.76
N SER A 75 -2.36 5.83 13.21
CA SER A 75 -2.82 4.65 13.95
C SER A 75 -2.76 3.35 13.14
N GLU A 76 -2.91 3.42 11.82
CA GLU A 76 -2.72 2.25 10.95
C GLU A 76 -1.24 1.86 10.86
N LEU A 77 -0.33 2.84 10.76
CA LEU A 77 1.11 2.57 10.79
C LEU A 77 1.56 1.98 12.13
N ASP A 78 0.98 2.44 13.24
CA ASP A 78 1.27 1.87 14.56
C ASP A 78 0.85 0.40 14.62
N ALA A 79 -0.33 0.05 14.09
CA ALA A 79 -0.79 -1.34 13.97
C ALA A 79 0.08 -2.17 13.02
N ALA A 80 0.56 -1.57 11.91
CA ALA A 80 1.50 -2.22 10.99
C ALA A 80 2.83 -2.55 11.69
N ALA A 81 3.33 -1.64 12.53
CA ALA A 81 4.53 -1.88 13.31
C ALA A 81 4.35 -3.02 14.34
N GLU A 82 3.19 -3.08 15.01
CA GLU A 82 2.86 -4.18 15.93
C GLU A 82 2.78 -5.52 15.19
N SER A 83 2.13 -5.56 14.02
CA SER A 83 2.05 -6.76 13.18
C SER A 83 3.43 -7.23 12.72
N ALA A 84 4.29 -6.32 12.26
CA ALA A 84 5.66 -6.64 11.87
C ALA A 84 6.48 -7.22 13.02
N ALA A 85 6.34 -6.63 14.22
CA ALA A 85 7.03 -7.12 15.42
C ALA A 85 6.54 -8.51 15.82
N ALA A 86 5.24 -8.81 15.70
CA ALA A 86 4.67 -10.11 15.97
C ALA A 86 5.18 -11.20 15.02
N GLU A 87 5.35 -10.88 13.75
CA GLU A 87 5.88 -11.77 12.71
C GLU A 87 7.43 -11.79 12.68
N GLY A 88 8.10 -10.94 13.47
CA GLY A 88 9.56 -10.90 13.55
C GLY A 88 10.23 -10.35 12.30
N VAL A 89 9.54 -9.48 11.56
CA VAL A 89 10.06 -8.80 10.36
C VAL A 89 10.27 -7.30 10.60
N GLU A 90 11.08 -6.66 9.76
CA GLU A 90 11.34 -5.23 9.83
C GLU A 90 10.65 -4.49 8.69
N LEU A 91 9.94 -3.42 9.03
CA LEU A 91 9.36 -2.47 8.09
C LEU A 91 9.92 -1.07 8.33
N GLU A 92 10.18 -0.33 7.27
CA GLU A 92 10.31 1.13 7.35
C GLU A 92 8.92 1.73 7.14
N LEU A 93 8.40 2.47 8.11
CA LEU A 93 7.06 3.06 8.05
C LEU A 93 7.17 4.59 8.04
N ILE A 94 6.47 5.22 7.11
CA ILE A 94 6.50 6.67 6.90
C ILE A 94 5.08 7.22 6.94
N ASN A 95 4.79 8.09 7.90
CA ASN A 95 3.54 8.84 7.91
C ASN A 95 3.63 10.00 6.92
N ALA A 96 2.98 9.87 5.78
CA ALA A 96 2.99 10.88 4.73
C ALA A 96 1.77 10.79 3.82
N ASP A 97 1.40 11.93 3.26
CA ASP A 97 0.41 12.04 2.20
C ASP A 97 1.07 11.74 0.85
N LEU A 98 0.56 10.76 0.11
CA LEU A 98 1.09 10.36 -1.20
C LEU A 98 1.05 11.49 -2.24
N ARG A 99 0.18 12.49 -2.07
CA ARG A 99 0.13 13.69 -2.93
C ARG A 99 1.38 14.55 -2.81
N THR A 100 2.07 14.48 -1.66
CA THR A 100 3.29 15.26 -1.37
C THR A 100 4.50 14.38 -1.08
N PHE A 101 4.32 13.07 -1.05
CA PHE A 101 5.38 12.12 -0.78
C PHE A 101 6.49 12.21 -1.83
N SER A 102 7.71 12.20 -1.34
CA SER A 102 8.90 12.07 -2.18
C SER A 102 9.95 11.26 -1.44
N SER A 103 10.65 10.38 -2.15
CA SER A 103 11.72 9.58 -1.56
C SER A 103 13.04 9.83 -2.27
N SER A 104 14.11 10.00 -1.48
CA SER A 104 15.48 9.96 -1.99
C SER A 104 15.95 8.53 -2.31
N LYS A 105 15.31 7.54 -1.70
CA LYS A 105 15.51 6.13 -2.04
C LYS A 105 14.78 5.80 -3.32
N LYS A 106 15.31 4.83 -4.06
CA LYS A 106 14.66 4.28 -5.26
C LYS A 106 14.34 2.81 -5.02
N PHE A 107 13.13 2.40 -5.45
CA PHE A 107 12.58 1.08 -5.22
C PHE A 107 12.62 0.22 -6.48
N ASP A 108 12.82 -1.08 -6.30
CA ASP A 108 12.75 -2.09 -7.37
C ASP A 108 11.29 -2.28 -7.81
N CYS A 109 10.37 -2.21 -6.85
CA CYS A 109 8.94 -2.29 -7.08
C CYS A 109 8.21 -1.26 -6.21
N ALA A 110 7.07 -0.80 -6.69
CA ALA A 110 6.07 -0.10 -5.90
C ALA A 110 4.72 -0.79 -6.08
N VAL A 111 3.97 -0.88 -4.99
CA VAL A 111 2.59 -1.38 -5.01
C VAL A 111 1.64 -0.33 -4.46
N ASN A 112 0.43 -0.29 -5.00
CA ASN A 112 -0.70 0.45 -4.46
C ASN A 112 -1.93 -0.45 -4.65
N LEU A 113 -2.34 -1.10 -3.59
CA LEU A 113 -3.29 -2.20 -3.60
C LEU A 113 -4.53 -1.89 -2.76
N TYR A 114 -5.58 -2.67 -2.95
CA TYR A 114 -6.82 -2.61 -2.17
C TYR A 114 -7.46 -1.22 -2.13
N THR A 115 -7.60 -0.63 -3.31
CA THR A 115 -8.36 0.62 -3.50
C THR A 115 -7.76 1.89 -2.89
N SER A 116 -6.49 1.93 -2.52
CA SER A 116 -5.85 3.17 -2.04
C SER A 116 -5.73 4.25 -3.12
N PHE A 117 -6.05 3.94 -4.38
CA PHE A 117 -6.08 4.87 -5.50
C PHE A 117 -7.52 5.30 -5.83
N GLY A 118 -7.70 6.58 -6.17
CA GLY A 118 -8.98 7.11 -6.60
C GLY A 118 -9.81 7.74 -5.49
N TYR A 119 -9.21 8.08 -4.35
CA TYR A 119 -9.89 8.75 -3.23
C TYR A 119 -9.88 10.26 -3.32
N CYS A 120 -8.98 10.84 -4.13
CA CYS A 120 -8.82 12.28 -4.21
C CYS A 120 -10.05 12.97 -4.81
N ALA A 121 -10.19 14.27 -4.52
CA ALA A 121 -11.32 15.04 -5.01
C ALA A 121 -11.25 15.30 -6.53
N THR A 122 -10.05 15.22 -7.11
CA THR A 122 -9.83 15.46 -8.55
C THR A 122 -8.88 14.42 -9.14
N GLU A 123 -9.03 14.16 -10.44
CA GLU A 123 -8.14 13.28 -11.19
C GLU A 123 -6.69 13.79 -11.21
N GLU A 124 -6.50 15.11 -11.15
CA GLU A 124 -5.16 15.71 -11.09
C GLU A 124 -4.43 15.34 -9.81
N GLU A 125 -5.12 15.28 -8.66
CA GLU A 125 -4.53 14.84 -7.39
C GLU A 125 -4.16 13.35 -7.44
N ASP A 126 -5.01 12.49 -8.02
CA ASP A 126 -4.70 11.08 -8.23
C ASP A 126 -3.49 10.89 -9.15
N LEU A 127 -3.38 11.68 -10.23
CA LEU A 127 -2.22 11.66 -11.11
C LEU A 127 -0.93 12.10 -10.43
N ILE A 128 -1.00 13.04 -9.48
CA ILE A 128 0.17 13.43 -8.66
C ILE A 128 0.66 12.25 -7.83
N ILE A 129 -0.25 11.47 -7.22
CA ILE A 129 0.11 10.25 -6.47
C ILE A 129 0.85 9.26 -7.38
N ILE A 130 0.30 8.95 -8.56
CA ILE A 130 0.94 8.06 -9.52
C ILE A 130 2.33 8.56 -9.89
N LYS A 131 2.46 9.86 -10.15
CA LYS A 131 3.75 10.47 -10.49
C LYS A 131 4.76 10.35 -9.35
N ASN A 132 4.37 10.61 -8.11
CA ASN A 132 5.26 10.53 -6.96
C ASN A 132 5.74 9.09 -6.72
N ILE A 133 4.85 8.10 -6.91
CA ILE A 133 5.21 6.68 -6.87
C ILE A 133 6.18 6.35 -8.00
N PHE A 134 5.88 6.76 -9.23
CA PHE A 134 6.75 6.53 -10.39
C PHE A 134 8.14 7.16 -10.20
N ASP A 135 8.19 8.39 -9.70
CA ASP A 135 9.45 9.10 -9.42
C ASP A 135 10.26 8.42 -8.29
N SER A 136 9.64 7.54 -7.52
CA SER A 136 10.30 6.75 -6.47
C SER A 136 10.88 5.43 -6.97
N LEU A 137 10.60 5.02 -8.21
CA LEU A 137 11.12 3.79 -8.80
C LEU A 137 12.54 3.95 -9.35
N LYS A 138 13.28 2.85 -9.35
CA LYS A 138 14.52 2.71 -10.12
C LYS A 138 14.20 2.66 -11.62
N ASP A 139 15.20 2.93 -12.46
CA ASP A 139 15.09 2.67 -13.90
C ASP A 139 14.82 1.17 -14.12
N GLY A 140 13.73 0.87 -14.83
CA GLY A 140 13.25 -0.50 -15.04
C GLY A 140 12.48 -1.11 -13.85
N GLY A 141 12.21 -0.34 -12.80
CA GLY A 141 11.37 -0.77 -11.67
C GLY A 141 9.92 -1.00 -12.10
N THR A 142 9.19 -1.82 -11.34
CA THR A 142 7.81 -2.21 -11.63
C THR A 142 6.84 -1.46 -10.72
N PHE A 143 5.74 -0.95 -11.27
CA PHE A 143 4.61 -0.44 -10.50
C PHE A 143 3.41 -1.36 -10.67
N ILE A 144 2.86 -1.84 -9.56
CA ILE A 144 1.64 -2.66 -9.51
C ILE A 144 0.53 -1.82 -8.87
N LEU A 145 -0.51 -1.54 -9.65
CA LEU A 145 -1.69 -0.82 -9.20
C LEU A 145 -2.91 -1.74 -9.26
N GLU A 146 -3.64 -1.86 -8.15
CA GLU A 146 -4.95 -2.48 -8.12
C GLU A 146 -6.01 -1.39 -7.90
N CYS A 147 -7.01 -1.38 -8.77
CA CYS A 147 -8.17 -0.50 -8.61
C CYS A 147 -9.44 -1.19 -9.11
N VAL A 148 -10.59 -0.78 -8.58
CA VAL A 148 -11.89 -1.29 -9.03
C VAL A 148 -12.21 -0.69 -10.38
N SER A 149 -12.36 -1.51 -11.42
CA SER A 149 -12.77 -1.04 -12.73
C SER A 149 -14.24 -0.59 -12.73
N ARG A 150 -14.58 0.30 -13.67
CA ARG A 150 -15.97 0.74 -13.87
C ARG A 150 -16.91 -0.44 -14.12
N GLU A 151 -16.48 -1.43 -14.89
CA GLU A 151 -17.24 -2.62 -15.23
C GLU A 151 -17.51 -3.46 -13.97
N THR A 152 -16.49 -3.65 -13.13
CA THR A 152 -16.64 -4.34 -11.85
C THR A 152 -17.61 -3.57 -10.92
N ALA A 153 -17.45 -2.25 -10.82
CA ALA A 153 -18.35 -1.43 -10.02
C ALA A 153 -19.82 -1.54 -10.47
N ILE A 154 -20.08 -1.52 -11.79
CA ILE A 154 -21.43 -1.70 -12.35
C ILE A 154 -21.99 -3.08 -11.99
N MET A 155 -21.19 -4.14 -12.00
CA MET A 155 -21.67 -5.49 -11.68
C MET A 155 -22.08 -5.67 -10.22
N TYR A 156 -21.41 -4.98 -9.29
CA TYR A 156 -21.62 -5.18 -7.85
C TYR A 156 -22.48 -4.12 -7.16
N PHE A 157 -22.65 -2.95 -7.78
CA PHE A 157 -23.37 -1.81 -7.17
C PHE A 157 -24.64 -1.38 -7.95
N THR A 158 -25.20 -2.21 -8.81
CA THR A 158 -26.49 -1.99 -9.50
C THR A 158 -27.64 -2.72 -8.85
#